data_73f8560b13d6ed2cedf01ed8e8248d5b
#
_entry.id   73f8560b13d6ed2cedf01ed8e8248d5b
#
_cell.length_a   1.000
_cell.length_b   1.000
_cell.length_c   1.000
_cell.angle_alpha   90.00
_cell.angle_beta   90.00
_cell.angle_gamma   90.00
#
_symmetry.space_group_name_H-M   'P 1'
#
loop_
_entity.id
_entity.type
_entity.pdbx_description
1 polymer ?
#
loop_
_entity_poly.entity_id
_entity_poly.type
_entity_poly.pdbx_seq_one_letter_code
_entity_poly.pdbx_strand_id
1 'polypeptide(L)'
;LKAGDAVSIGGKNYTIAATTTDTDDLITKASAKNTDIVINGKTYKYQAAKGAGDDSSAAAAKAGYYEEGVAWAAGAGKTADGLKTLAAAGSTVEAAGKKLTSLSTAEATAGVSASNQSVITDKMAYVKAQTELLSANQIGDTVGNAAVYKAGTTAAATLADATNKFDIKVGKAEVANTLSFSLHVGADADMTNKISVDIDTMNSTFLGIKGLNVTDKNGTAATYAIDAISDAISKVSSQRSALGAVQNRLEHTIDNLDNISENTSSAESRIRDTDMAKEMVNYSKNNILAQAGQSMLAQA
;
A
#
# COMPACT_ATOMS: atom_id res chain seq x y z
N LEU A 1 -1.43 -12.13 20.39
CA LEU A 1 -2.37 -11.18 20.98
C LEU A 1 -2.83 -11.71 22.32
N LYS A 2 -2.91 -10.84 23.32
CA LYS A 2 -3.40 -11.17 24.68
C LYS A 2 -4.64 -10.35 24.99
N ALA A 3 -5.44 -10.83 25.94
CA ALA A 3 -6.62 -10.10 26.42
C ALA A 3 -6.24 -8.68 26.89
N GLY A 4 -6.96 -7.68 26.39
CA GLY A 4 -6.73 -6.26 26.65
C GLY A 4 -5.67 -5.59 25.78
N ASP A 5 -4.97 -6.31 24.89
CA ASP A 5 -4.05 -5.68 23.94
C ASP A 5 -4.83 -4.81 22.94
N ALA A 6 -4.27 -3.66 22.61
CA ALA A 6 -4.76 -2.83 21.51
C ALA A 6 -4.07 -3.26 20.21
N VAL A 7 -4.83 -3.40 19.15
CA VAL A 7 -4.34 -3.73 17.81
C VAL A 7 -4.97 -2.81 16.78
N SER A 8 -4.16 -2.28 15.86
CA SER A 8 -4.65 -1.49 14.74
C SER A 8 -4.71 -2.36 13.49
N ILE A 9 -5.89 -2.45 12.88
CA ILE A 9 -6.13 -3.22 11.67
C ILE A 9 -6.90 -2.33 10.70
N GLY A 10 -6.35 -2.08 9.54
CA GLY A 10 -7.00 -1.24 8.55
C GLY A 10 -7.29 0.17 9.04
N GLY A 11 -6.37 0.79 9.81
CA GLY A 11 -6.54 2.13 10.36
C GLY A 11 -7.52 2.23 11.52
N LYS A 12 -8.16 1.12 11.95
CA LYS A 12 -9.03 1.07 13.13
C LYS A 12 -8.34 0.41 14.31
N ASN A 13 -8.52 0.99 15.49
CA ASN A 13 -8.03 0.42 16.73
C ASN A 13 -9.07 -0.51 17.34
N TYR A 14 -8.62 -1.71 17.66
CA TYR A 14 -9.41 -2.74 18.34
C TYR A 14 -8.75 -3.12 19.65
N THR A 15 -9.54 -3.57 20.60
CA THR A 15 -9.08 -4.14 21.86
C THR A 15 -9.40 -5.63 21.85
N ILE A 16 -8.41 -6.45 22.19
CA ILE A 16 -8.63 -7.90 22.25
C ILE A 16 -9.46 -8.23 23.49
N ALA A 17 -10.57 -8.89 23.26
CA ALA A 17 -11.49 -9.32 24.28
C ALA A 17 -10.84 -10.32 25.24
N ALA A 18 -11.27 -10.30 26.49
CA ALA A 18 -10.90 -11.25 27.51
C ALA A 18 -11.87 -12.44 27.53
N THR A 19 -11.38 -13.57 28.01
CA THR A 19 -12.25 -14.66 28.48
C THR A 19 -12.71 -14.38 29.90
N THR A 20 -13.73 -15.09 30.39
CA THR A 20 -14.12 -15.04 31.81
C THR A 20 -12.96 -15.47 32.72
N THR A 21 -12.15 -16.42 32.29
CA THR A 21 -10.95 -16.86 33.03
C THR A 21 -9.94 -15.71 33.17
N ASP A 22 -9.71 -14.90 32.12
CA ASP A 22 -8.80 -13.76 32.19
C ASP A 22 -9.29 -12.68 33.15
N THR A 23 -10.61 -12.44 33.21
CA THR A 23 -11.19 -11.48 34.17
C THR A 23 -11.14 -12.02 35.59
N ASP A 24 -11.37 -13.31 35.80
CA ASP A 24 -11.28 -13.98 37.09
C ASP A 24 -9.84 -13.96 37.62
N ASP A 25 -8.86 -14.18 36.77
CA ASP A 25 -7.44 -14.06 37.09
C ASP A 25 -7.05 -12.63 37.49
N LEU A 26 -7.59 -11.63 36.78
CA LEU A 26 -7.36 -10.22 37.11
C LEU A 26 -7.94 -9.90 38.48
N ILE A 27 -9.18 -10.33 38.78
CA ILE A 27 -9.83 -10.16 40.05
C ILE A 27 -9.03 -10.86 41.15
N THR A 28 -8.58 -12.09 40.95
CA THR A 28 -7.77 -12.85 41.94
C THR A 28 -6.47 -12.14 42.25
N LYS A 29 -5.75 -11.66 41.25
CA LYS A 29 -4.49 -10.92 41.41
C LYS A 29 -4.68 -9.58 42.10
N ALA A 30 -5.76 -8.87 41.80
CA ALA A 30 -6.11 -7.60 42.44
C ALA A 30 -6.53 -7.80 43.87
N SER A 31 -7.34 -8.83 44.15
CA SER A 31 -7.80 -9.20 45.51
C SER A 31 -6.65 -9.60 46.42
N ALA A 32 -5.64 -10.31 45.93
CA ALA A 32 -4.45 -10.68 46.68
C ALA A 32 -3.63 -9.47 47.16
N LYS A 33 -3.80 -8.33 46.50
CA LYS A 33 -3.12 -7.05 46.82
C LYS A 33 -4.05 -6.03 47.50
N ASN A 34 -5.30 -6.39 47.74
CA ASN A 34 -6.33 -5.50 48.26
C ASN A 34 -6.49 -4.19 47.46
N THR A 35 -6.28 -4.25 46.16
CA THR A 35 -6.46 -3.10 45.24
C THR A 35 -7.91 -2.95 44.86
N ASP A 36 -8.32 -1.71 44.54
CA ASP A 36 -9.66 -1.41 44.07
C ASP A 36 -9.96 -2.16 42.76
N ILE A 37 -11.19 -2.65 42.63
CA ILE A 37 -11.66 -3.40 41.48
C ILE A 37 -12.92 -2.72 40.98
N VAL A 38 -12.93 -2.35 39.69
CA VAL A 38 -14.11 -1.78 39.03
C VAL A 38 -14.74 -2.85 38.15
N ILE A 39 -16.03 -3.14 38.36
CA ILE A 39 -16.81 -4.08 37.56
C ILE A 39 -18.04 -3.36 37.00
N ASN A 40 -18.15 -3.31 35.67
CA ASN A 40 -19.24 -2.63 34.98
C ASN A 40 -19.45 -1.17 35.44
N GLY A 41 -18.33 -0.45 35.76
CA GLY A 41 -18.35 0.92 36.19
C GLY A 41 -18.62 1.13 37.68
N LYS A 42 -18.82 0.06 38.46
CA LYS A 42 -18.97 0.12 39.91
C LYS A 42 -17.63 -0.20 40.58
N THR A 43 -17.17 0.66 41.45
CA THR A 43 -15.92 0.50 42.19
C THR A 43 -16.14 -0.30 43.46
N TYR A 44 -15.35 -1.34 43.64
CA TYR A 44 -15.32 -2.17 44.86
C TYR A 44 -13.97 -1.94 45.57
N LYS A 45 -14.06 -1.41 46.79
CA LYS A 45 -12.90 -1.12 47.64
C LYS A 45 -12.75 -2.16 48.75
N TYR A 46 -11.52 -2.58 48.97
CA TYR A 46 -11.24 -3.52 50.06
C TYR A 46 -11.34 -2.83 51.44
N GLN A 47 -12.07 -3.44 52.35
CA GLN A 47 -12.17 -3.04 53.75
C GLN A 47 -11.67 -4.20 54.60
N ALA A 48 -10.75 -3.90 55.54
CA ALA A 48 -10.29 -4.87 56.53
C ALA A 48 -11.42 -5.18 57.53
N ALA A 49 -11.34 -6.35 58.21
CA ALA A 49 -12.30 -6.70 59.23
C ALA A 49 -12.26 -5.66 60.38
N LYS A 50 -13.44 -5.25 60.83
CA LYS A 50 -13.64 -4.33 61.93
C LYS A 50 -14.27 -5.09 63.09
N GLY A 51 -13.64 -5.00 64.28
CA GLY A 51 -14.13 -5.66 65.48
C GLY A 51 -15.42 -5.05 66.01
N ALA A 52 -16.25 -5.86 66.69
CA ALA A 52 -17.41 -5.35 67.40
C ALA A 52 -16.92 -4.49 68.57
N GLY A 53 -17.10 -3.16 68.55
CA GLY A 53 -16.71 -2.21 69.57
C GLY A 53 -16.03 -0.94 69.12
N ASP A 54 -15.66 -0.82 67.86
CA ASP A 54 -14.98 0.37 67.29
C ASP A 54 -15.94 1.49 66.87
N ASP A 55 -17.23 1.22 66.88
CA ASP A 55 -18.31 2.17 66.71
C ASP A 55 -19.58 1.57 67.35
N SER A 56 -20.25 2.32 68.22
CA SER A 56 -21.32 1.85 69.12
C SER A 56 -22.60 1.39 68.40
N SER A 57 -22.63 1.31 67.07
CA SER A 57 -23.81 0.93 66.28
C SER A 57 -23.56 -0.12 65.20
N ALA A 58 -22.35 -0.65 65.06
CA ALA A 58 -22.06 -1.56 63.93
C ALA A 58 -21.77 -2.99 64.40
N ALA A 59 -22.52 -3.97 63.91
CA ALA A 59 -22.16 -5.37 64.02
C ALA A 59 -20.78 -5.61 63.34
N ALA A 60 -19.97 -6.55 63.88
CA ALA A 60 -18.67 -6.90 63.33
C ALA A 60 -18.73 -7.12 61.83
N ALA A 61 -18.08 -6.27 61.06
CA ALA A 61 -18.02 -6.39 59.61
C ALA A 61 -16.84 -7.27 59.20
N LYS A 62 -17.08 -8.24 58.33
CA LYS A 62 -16.04 -9.13 57.77
C LYS A 62 -15.18 -8.38 56.76
N ALA A 63 -13.89 -8.73 56.72
CA ALA A 63 -13.03 -8.26 55.67
C ALA A 63 -13.59 -8.65 54.27
N GLY A 64 -13.56 -7.73 53.31
CA GLY A 64 -14.07 -7.97 51.98
C GLY A 64 -14.14 -6.70 51.16
N TYR A 65 -14.68 -6.85 49.95
CA TYR A 65 -14.90 -5.76 49.00
C TYR A 65 -16.30 -5.19 49.12
N TYR A 66 -16.39 -3.91 49.27
CA TYR A 66 -17.66 -3.16 49.37
C TYR A 66 -17.79 -2.19 48.18
N GLU A 67 -18.98 -2.09 47.66
CA GLU A 67 -19.30 -1.13 46.56
C GLU A 67 -19.16 0.30 47.14
N GLU A 68 -18.46 1.15 46.43
CA GLU A 68 -18.25 2.56 46.83
C GLU A 68 -19.61 3.28 46.87
N GLY A 69 -19.82 4.01 47.95
CA GLY A 69 -21.08 4.72 48.20
C GLY A 69 -22.15 3.86 48.95
N VAL A 70 -21.92 2.58 49.16
CA VAL A 70 -22.80 1.72 49.97
C VAL A 70 -22.28 1.66 51.41
N ALA A 71 -23.19 1.87 52.37
CA ALA A 71 -22.83 1.81 53.78
C ALA A 71 -22.25 0.43 54.17
N TRP A 72 -21.18 0.45 54.94
CA TRP A 72 -20.52 -0.73 55.47
C TRP A 72 -21.42 -1.46 56.47
N ALA A 73 -21.98 -2.60 56.04
CA ALA A 73 -22.90 -3.39 56.84
C ALA A 73 -22.42 -4.85 57.01
N ALA A 74 -22.78 -5.47 58.15
CA ALA A 74 -22.44 -6.86 58.39
C ALA A 74 -22.98 -7.77 57.26
N GLY A 75 -22.11 -8.56 56.62
CA GLY A 75 -22.49 -9.51 55.59
C GLY A 75 -22.57 -8.94 54.14
N ALA A 76 -22.39 -7.63 53.96
CA ALA A 76 -22.43 -7.02 52.61
C ALA A 76 -21.10 -7.10 51.83
N GLY A 77 -19.99 -7.45 52.50
CA GLY A 77 -18.66 -7.58 51.87
C GLY A 77 -18.59 -8.78 50.94
N LYS A 78 -18.06 -8.56 49.78
CA LYS A 78 -17.88 -9.62 48.79
C LYS A 78 -16.45 -10.18 48.86
N THR A 79 -16.34 -11.49 48.76
CA THR A 79 -15.08 -12.18 48.55
C THR A 79 -14.62 -12.03 47.10
N ALA A 80 -13.38 -12.42 46.81
CA ALA A 80 -12.91 -12.50 45.42
C ALA A 80 -13.87 -13.34 44.55
N ASP A 81 -14.38 -14.45 45.06
CA ASP A 81 -15.33 -15.29 44.31
C ASP A 81 -16.70 -14.62 44.12
N GLY A 82 -17.13 -13.85 45.12
CA GLY A 82 -18.32 -13.01 44.99
C GLY A 82 -18.17 -11.90 43.93
N LEU A 83 -16.95 -11.34 43.73
CA LEU A 83 -16.67 -10.40 42.66
C LEU A 83 -16.60 -11.09 41.29
N LYS A 84 -16.05 -12.29 41.19
CA LYS A 84 -16.04 -13.09 39.95
C LYS A 84 -17.47 -13.41 39.50
N THR A 85 -18.37 -13.67 40.39
CA THR A 85 -19.79 -13.89 40.05
C THR A 85 -20.42 -12.63 39.46
N LEU A 86 -20.00 -11.45 39.88
CA LEU A 86 -20.46 -10.17 39.30
C LEU A 86 -19.80 -9.88 37.96
N ALA A 87 -18.59 -10.39 37.72
CA ALA A 87 -17.84 -10.28 36.47
C ALA A 87 -18.21 -11.39 35.50
N ALA A 88 -19.51 -11.65 35.33
CA ALA A 88 -20.01 -12.63 34.40
C ALA A 88 -19.65 -12.28 32.94
N ALA A 89 -19.88 -13.22 32.00
CA ALA A 89 -19.64 -13.02 30.60
C ALA A 89 -20.34 -11.73 30.07
N GLY A 90 -19.64 -10.91 29.32
CA GLY A 90 -20.09 -9.59 28.86
C GLY A 90 -19.71 -8.44 29.79
N SER A 91 -19.02 -8.71 30.90
CA SER A 91 -18.64 -7.68 31.87
C SER A 91 -17.29 -7.02 31.55
N THR A 92 -17.15 -5.78 31.99
CA THR A 92 -15.86 -5.06 31.98
C THR A 92 -15.30 -5.04 33.38
N VAL A 93 -14.04 -5.49 33.54
CA VAL A 93 -13.30 -5.49 34.79
C VAL A 93 -12.05 -4.62 34.66
N GLU A 94 -11.87 -3.70 35.60
CA GLU A 94 -10.69 -2.85 35.62
C GLU A 94 -10.05 -2.97 37.03
N ALA A 95 -8.78 -3.32 37.06
CA ALA A 95 -8.02 -3.42 38.29
C ALA A 95 -6.52 -3.27 38.00
N ALA A 96 -5.77 -2.67 38.91
CA ALA A 96 -4.33 -2.48 38.82
C ALA A 96 -3.87 -1.84 37.49
N GLY A 97 -4.66 -0.90 36.94
CA GLY A 97 -4.37 -0.18 35.67
C GLY A 97 -4.64 -1.01 34.44
N LYS A 98 -5.24 -2.20 34.54
CA LYS A 98 -5.63 -3.04 33.39
C LYS A 98 -7.13 -3.12 33.31
N LYS A 99 -7.65 -2.87 32.10
CA LYS A 99 -9.08 -2.98 31.77
C LYS A 99 -9.31 -4.14 30.82
N LEU A 100 -10.15 -5.06 31.19
CA LEU A 100 -10.52 -6.23 30.42
C LEU A 100 -12.04 -6.25 30.19
N THR A 101 -12.48 -6.57 29.00
CA THR A 101 -13.87 -6.79 28.68
C THR A 101 -14.05 -8.23 28.22
N SER A 102 -14.81 -9.03 28.96
CA SER A 102 -15.18 -10.39 28.57
C SER A 102 -16.35 -10.34 27.59
N LEU A 103 -16.44 -11.34 26.72
CA LEU A 103 -17.54 -11.51 25.81
C LEU A 103 -18.51 -12.58 26.34
N SER A 104 -19.80 -12.40 26.07
CA SER A 104 -20.78 -13.48 26.23
C SER A 104 -20.49 -14.61 25.24
N THR A 105 -21.05 -15.79 25.46
CA THR A 105 -20.86 -16.93 24.56
C THR A 105 -21.31 -16.63 23.12
N ALA A 106 -22.40 -15.88 22.95
CA ALA A 106 -22.90 -15.46 21.65
C ALA A 106 -21.93 -14.47 20.96
N GLU A 107 -21.42 -13.48 21.70
CA GLU A 107 -20.44 -12.51 21.20
C GLU A 107 -19.10 -13.16 20.89
N ALA A 108 -18.64 -14.10 21.71
CA ALA A 108 -17.42 -14.86 21.46
C ALA A 108 -17.53 -15.70 20.17
N THR A 109 -18.72 -16.26 19.89
CA THR A 109 -19.01 -16.98 18.63
C THR A 109 -19.05 -16.01 17.44
N ALA A 110 -19.62 -14.82 17.62
CA ALA A 110 -19.65 -13.77 16.60
C ALA A 110 -18.26 -13.09 16.43
N GLY A 111 -17.39 -13.21 17.41
CA GLY A 111 -16.04 -12.63 17.42
C GLY A 111 -16.00 -11.13 17.77
N VAL A 112 -17.12 -10.50 18.08
CA VAL A 112 -17.25 -9.05 18.30
C VAL A 112 -18.22 -8.80 19.43
N SER A 113 -17.96 -7.80 20.28
CA SER A 113 -18.90 -7.37 21.31
C SER A 113 -20.10 -6.64 20.68
N ALA A 114 -21.31 -6.97 21.14
CA ALA A 114 -22.56 -6.32 20.70
C ALA A 114 -22.64 -4.86 21.20
N SER A 115 -22.09 -4.58 22.37
CA SER A 115 -22.10 -3.24 22.97
C SER A 115 -20.97 -2.34 22.46
N ASN A 116 -19.82 -2.92 22.08
CA ASN A 116 -18.66 -2.18 21.59
C ASN A 116 -17.96 -2.95 20.48
N GLN A 117 -18.22 -2.60 19.24
CA GLN A 117 -17.63 -3.23 18.05
C GLN A 117 -16.10 -3.08 17.94
N SER A 118 -15.47 -2.25 18.76
CA SER A 118 -14.01 -2.17 18.86
C SER A 118 -13.41 -3.26 19.76
N VAL A 119 -14.23 -4.00 20.51
CA VAL A 119 -13.78 -5.15 21.32
C VAL A 119 -14.04 -6.41 20.51
N ILE A 120 -12.97 -7.10 20.13
CA ILE A 120 -13.02 -8.26 19.25
C ILE A 120 -12.20 -9.42 19.81
N THR A 121 -12.53 -10.64 19.45
CA THR A 121 -11.69 -11.79 19.77
C THR A 121 -10.37 -11.74 19.02
N ASP A 122 -9.35 -12.41 19.51
CA ASP A 122 -8.07 -12.61 18.82
C ASP A 122 -8.28 -13.24 17.43
N LYS A 123 -9.18 -14.21 17.32
CA LYS A 123 -9.53 -14.86 16.08
C LYS A 123 -10.17 -13.89 15.06
N MET A 124 -11.08 -13.03 15.50
CA MET A 124 -11.67 -12.00 14.65
C MET A 124 -10.62 -10.98 14.20
N ALA A 125 -9.63 -10.67 15.04
CA ALA A 125 -8.52 -9.80 14.66
C ALA A 125 -7.74 -10.39 13.48
N TYR A 126 -7.47 -11.70 13.49
CA TYR A 126 -6.79 -12.36 12.36
C TYR A 126 -7.65 -12.39 11.10
N VAL A 127 -8.95 -12.65 11.21
CA VAL A 127 -9.88 -12.60 10.05
C VAL A 127 -9.92 -11.21 9.44
N LYS A 128 -9.98 -10.17 10.27
CA LYS A 128 -9.92 -8.78 9.79
C LYS A 128 -8.60 -8.45 9.12
N ALA A 129 -7.48 -8.84 9.73
CA ALA A 129 -6.14 -8.64 9.16
C ALA A 129 -6.00 -9.35 7.81
N GLN A 130 -6.52 -10.57 7.67
CA GLN A 130 -6.54 -11.29 6.39
C GLN A 130 -7.33 -10.52 5.33
N THR A 131 -8.51 -10.01 5.68
CA THR A 131 -9.35 -9.25 4.75
C THR A 131 -8.64 -7.98 4.25
N GLU A 132 -7.99 -7.25 5.14
CA GLU A 132 -7.23 -6.04 4.78
C GLU A 132 -6.00 -6.38 3.92
N LEU A 133 -5.27 -7.44 4.27
CA LEU A 133 -4.15 -7.92 3.46
C LEU A 133 -4.59 -8.36 2.06
N LEU A 134 -5.75 -9.02 1.95
CA LEU A 134 -6.31 -9.41 0.67
C LEU A 134 -6.69 -8.18 -0.16
N SER A 135 -7.36 -7.21 0.44
CA SER A 135 -7.74 -5.96 -0.22
C SER A 135 -6.52 -5.19 -0.75
N ALA A 136 -5.45 -5.10 0.05
CA ALA A 136 -4.20 -4.48 -0.37
C ALA A 136 -3.52 -5.27 -1.51
N ASN A 137 -3.54 -6.61 -1.44
CA ASN A 137 -2.90 -7.47 -2.42
C ASN A 137 -3.66 -7.54 -3.77
N GLN A 138 -4.95 -7.22 -3.78
CA GLN A 138 -5.77 -7.18 -5.00
C GLN A 138 -5.55 -5.92 -5.84
N ILE A 139 -4.92 -4.89 -5.26
CA ILE A 139 -4.62 -3.66 -6.00
C ILE A 139 -3.60 -3.98 -7.10
N GLY A 140 -3.97 -3.67 -8.36
CA GLY A 140 -3.12 -3.97 -9.52
C GLY A 140 -3.14 -5.44 -9.98
N ASP A 141 -3.82 -6.35 -9.29
CA ASP A 141 -3.98 -7.72 -9.76
C ASP A 141 -4.98 -7.78 -10.92
N THR A 142 -4.49 -8.14 -12.09
CA THR A 142 -5.30 -8.22 -13.32
C THR A 142 -5.66 -9.64 -13.72
N VAL A 143 -5.00 -10.60 -13.10
CA VAL A 143 -5.17 -12.04 -13.38
C VAL A 143 -6.13 -12.68 -12.36
N GLY A 144 -6.41 -12.00 -11.22
CA GLY A 144 -7.25 -12.53 -10.16
C GLY A 144 -6.54 -13.62 -9.33
N ASN A 145 -5.23 -13.53 -9.22
CA ASN A 145 -4.41 -14.50 -8.49
C ASN A 145 -4.12 -14.09 -7.04
N ALA A 146 -4.42 -12.85 -6.67
CA ALA A 146 -4.22 -12.36 -5.31
C ALA A 146 -5.06 -13.16 -4.32
N ALA A 147 -4.42 -13.75 -3.33
CA ALA A 147 -5.09 -14.49 -2.28
C ALA A 147 -4.31 -14.41 -0.98
N VAL A 148 -5.00 -14.49 0.14
CA VAL A 148 -4.40 -14.59 1.47
C VAL A 148 -5.03 -15.80 2.16
N TYR A 149 -4.21 -16.75 2.51
CA TYR A 149 -4.64 -17.99 3.12
C TYR A 149 -4.13 -18.12 4.55
N LYS A 150 -4.78 -18.98 5.33
CA LYS A 150 -4.22 -19.47 6.57
C LYS A 150 -2.94 -20.25 6.27
N ALA A 151 -1.90 -20.06 7.06
CA ALA A 151 -0.60 -20.71 6.84
C ALA A 151 -0.70 -22.22 6.70
N GLY A 152 -0.09 -22.73 5.63
CA GLY A 152 -0.09 -24.16 5.29
C GLY A 152 -1.37 -24.68 4.66
N THR A 153 -2.28 -23.81 4.23
CA THR A 153 -3.54 -24.19 3.56
C THR A 153 -3.84 -23.29 2.36
N THR A 154 -4.86 -23.68 1.59
CA THR A 154 -5.43 -22.86 0.51
C THR A 154 -6.79 -22.28 0.89
N ALA A 155 -7.14 -22.31 2.18
CA ALA A 155 -8.40 -21.81 2.70
C ALA A 155 -8.24 -20.45 3.38
N ALA A 156 -9.28 -19.61 3.32
CA ALA A 156 -9.36 -18.40 4.13
C ALA A 156 -9.41 -18.74 5.62
N ALA A 157 -8.84 -17.88 6.48
CA ALA A 157 -8.98 -18.04 7.93
C ALA A 157 -10.43 -17.82 8.35
N THR A 158 -10.91 -18.66 9.25
CA THR A 158 -12.23 -18.55 9.86
C THR A 158 -12.10 -18.24 11.34
N LEU A 159 -13.20 -17.87 12.00
CA LEU A 159 -13.24 -17.69 13.45
C LEU A 159 -12.83 -18.93 14.26
N ALA A 160 -12.91 -20.12 13.64
CA ALA A 160 -12.45 -21.36 14.27
C ALA A 160 -10.92 -21.49 14.27
N ASP A 161 -10.22 -20.74 13.43
CA ASP A 161 -8.79 -20.86 13.22
C ASP A 161 -8.02 -19.83 14.04
N ALA A 162 -7.20 -20.28 14.97
CA ALA A 162 -6.31 -19.42 15.76
C ALA A 162 -4.88 -19.47 15.21
N THR A 163 -4.67 -19.07 13.97
CA THR A 163 -3.32 -18.98 13.41
C THR A 163 -2.87 -17.54 13.27
N ASN A 164 -1.67 -17.25 13.73
CA ASN A 164 -1.04 -15.93 13.64
C ASN A 164 -0.11 -15.77 12.42
N LYS A 165 -0.29 -16.63 11.40
CA LYS A 165 0.51 -16.64 10.17
C LYS A 165 -0.41 -16.72 8.97
N PHE A 166 -0.04 -16.02 7.91
CA PHE A 166 -0.73 -16.03 6.64
C PHE A 166 0.22 -16.42 5.52
N ASP A 167 -0.27 -17.17 4.54
CA ASP A 167 0.38 -17.41 3.27
C ASP A 167 -0.23 -16.45 2.24
N ILE A 168 0.58 -15.52 1.74
CA ILE A 168 0.14 -14.50 0.80
C ILE A 168 0.56 -14.91 -0.61
N LYS A 169 -0.43 -15.15 -1.46
CA LYS A 169 -0.23 -15.30 -2.89
C LYS A 169 -0.34 -13.92 -3.53
N VAL A 170 0.80 -13.38 -3.95
CA VAL A 170 0.87 -12.02 -4.50
C VAL A 170 0.09 -11.93 -5.80
N GLY A 171 -0.68 -10.87 -5.97
CA GLY A 171 -1.35 -10.53 -7.21
C GLY A 171 -0.35 -10.35 -8.36
N LYS A 172 -0.79 -10.65 -9.58
CA LYS A 172 0.01 -10.52 -10.79
C LYS A 172 -0.68 -9.58 -11.77
N ALA A 173 0.09 -8.70 -12.38
CA ALA A 173 -0.35 -7.92 -13.52
C ALA A 173 0.14 -8.58 -14.81
N GLU A 174 -0.78 -8.88 -15.73
CA GLU A 174 -0.41 -9.10 -17.12
C GLU A 174 -0.15 -7.76 -17.77
N VAL A 175 1.08 -7.55 -18.17
CA VAL A 175 1.53 -6.33 -18.82
C VAL A 175 1.66 -6.64 -20.30
N ALA A 176 1.00 -5.86 -21.15
CA ALA A 176 1.22 -5.94 -22.59
C ALA A 176 2.69 -5.60 -22.88
N ASN A 177 3.26 -6.25 -23.91
CA ASN A 177 4.64 -6.01 -24.31
C ASN A 177 4.84 -4.53 -24.64
N THR A 178 6.00 -3.99 -24.24
CA THR A 178 6.47 -2.66 -24.66
C THR A 178 6.49 -2.58 -26.17
N LEU A 179 5.92 -1.52 -26.74
CA LEU A 179 6.04 -1.22 -28.17
C LEU A 179 7.43 -0.65 -28.44
N SER A 180 8.25 -1.42 -29.12
CA SER A 180 9.61 -1.03 -29.49
C SER A 180 9.68 -0.82 -30.99
N PHE A 181 10.11 0.35 -31.44
CA PHE A 181 10.34 0.63 -32.85
C PHE A 181 11.58 1.50 -33.03
N SER A 182 12.18 1.39 -34.21
CA SER A 182 13.38 2.13 -34.54
C SER A 182 13.08 3.10 -35.68
N LEU A 183 13.35 4.38 -35.45
CA LEU A 183 13.27 5.43 -36.45
C LEU A 183 14.60 5.51 -37.17
N HIS A 184 14.58 5.44 -38.50
CA HIS A 184 15.77 5.67 -39.30
C HIS A 184 16.03 7.18 -39.41
N VAL A 185 17.23 7.61 -39.03
CA VAL A 185 17.64 9.02 -38.96
C VAL A 185 18.99 9.16 -39.64
N GLY A 186 19.00 9.45 -40.95
CA GLY A 186 20.24 9.59 -41.68
C GLY A 186 20.08 9.33 -43.16
N ALA A 187 21.07 9.73 -43.96
CA ALA A 187 21.06 9.58 -45.43
C ALA A 187 21.49 8.18 -45.89
N ASP A 188 22.24 7.46 -45.03
CA ASP A 188 22.82 6.17 -45.37
C ASP A 188 21.98 5.03 -44.81
N ALA A 189 21.87 3.93 -45.57
CA ALA A 189 21.14 2.73 -45.16
C ALA A 189 21.84 1.89 -44.07
N ASP A 190 22.68 2.52 -43.23
CA ASP A 190 23.40 1.86 -42.18
C ASP A 190 22.47 1.56 -40.99
N MET A 191 22.67 0.41 -40.36
CA MET A 191 21.95 -0.02 -39.16
C MET A 191 22.24 0.84 -37.93
N THR A 192 23.36 1.60 -37.93
CA THR A 192 23.74 2.51 -36.85
C THR A 192 22.95 3.82 -36.86
N ASN A 193 22.34 4.20 -37.99
CA ASN A 193 21.56 5.42 -38.15
C ASN A 193 20.08 5.23 -37.70
N LYS A 194 19.88 4.67 -36.51
CA LYS A 194 18.55 4.44 -35.96
C LYS A 194 18.42 4.96 -34.52
N ILE A 195 17.29 5.56 -34.21
CA ILE A 195 16.91 5.91 -32.86
C ILE A 195 15.81 4.92 -32.43
N SER A 196 16.11 4.08 -31.44
CA SER A 196 15.13 3.17 -30.85
C SER A 196 14.25 3.95 -29.87
N VAL A 197 12.95 3.69 -29.96
CA VAL A 197 11.93 4.27 -29.08
C VAL A 197 11.15 3.12 -28.47
N ASP A 198 11.11 3.09 -27.14
CA ASP A 198 10.34 2.14 -26.37
C ASP A 198 9.16 2.85 -25.71
N ILE A 199 7.95 2.38 -25.95
CA ILE A 199 6.73 2.92 -25.38
C ILE A 199 6.06 1.83 -24.57
N ASP A 200 6.02 2.01 -23.26
CA ASP A 200 5.28 1.11 -22.39
C ASP A 200 3.78 1.33 -22.51
N THR A 201 3.03 0.27 -22.32
CA THR A 201 1.56 0.33 -22.34
C THR A 201 1.04 1.19 -21.18
N MET A 202 0.26 2.25 -21.50
CA MET A 202 -0.29 3.19 -20.50
C MET A 202 -1.76 2.91 -20.17
N ASN A 203 -2.12 1.65 -19.95
CA ASN A 203 -3.45 1.28 -19.50
C ASN A 203 -3.52 1.15 -17.96
N SER A 204 -4.71 1.13 -17.40
CA SER A 204 -4.94 1.02 -15.95
C SER A 204 -4.33 -0.24 -15.33
N THR A 205 -4.16 -1.29 -16.13
CA THR A 205 -3.55 -2.56 -15.75
C THR A 205 -2.04 -2.41 -15.53
N PHE A 206 -1.36 -1.84 -16.52
CA PHE A 206 0.09 -1.59 -16.45
C PHE A 206 0.43 -0.57 -15.35
N LEU A 207 -0.39 0.47 -15.23
CA LEU A 207 -0.21 1.49 -14.20
C LEU A 207 -0.47 0.94 -12.79
N GLY A 208 -1.12 -0.23 -12.66
CA GLY A 208 -1.42 -0.82 -11.34
C GLY A 208 -2.61 -0.17 -10.64
N ILE A 209 -3.44 0.58 -11.37
CA ILE A 209 -4.60 1.28 -10.80
C ILE A 209 -5.94 0.57 -11.08
N LYS A 210 -5.90 -0.58 -11.75
CA LYS A 210 -7.09 -1.40 -11.95
C LYS A 210 -7.51 -2.03 -10.63
N GLY A 211 -8.79 -1.93 -10.29
CA GLY A 211 -9.35 -2.51 -9.07
C GLY A 211 -9.23 -1.61 -7.83
N LEU A 212 -8.81 -0.34 -7.98
CA LEU A 212 -8.84 0.61 -6.88
C LEU A 212 -10.28 0.80 -6.40
N ASN A 213 -10.46 0.65 -5.09
CA ASN A 213 -11.72 0.90 -4.40
C ASN A 213 -11.49 1.91 -3.28
N VAL A 214 -12.28 2.98 -3.26
CA VAL A 214 -12.21 4.04 -2.24
C VAL A 214 -13.44 4.07 -1.35
N THR A 215 -14.38 3.13 -1.56
CA THR A 215 -15.71 3.11 -0.89
C THR A 215 -15.72 2.25 0.37
N ASP A 216 -14.59 2.03 1.01
CA ASP A 216 -14.56 1.29 2.25
C ASP A 216 -15.03 2.19 3.42
N LYS A 217 -15.62 1.57 4.46
CA LYS A 217 -16.09 2.28 5.65
C LYS A 217 -14.95 2.78 6.55
N ASN A 218 -13.72 2.38 6.28
CA ASN A 218 -12.56 2.59 7.16
C ASN A 218 -11.55 3.58 6.60
N GLY A 219 -11.65 3.95 5.31
CA GLY A 219 -10.67 4.81 4.64
C GLY A 219 -9.35 4.11 4.29
N THR A 220 -9.20 2.83 4.62
CA THR A 220 -7.96 2.07 4.40
C THR A 220 -7.72 1.82 2.92
N ALA A 221 -8.77 1.48 2.19
CA ALA A 221 -8.70 1.29 0.75
C ALA A 221 -8.27 2.59 0.03
N ALA A 222 -8.74 3.75 0.52
CA ALA A 222 -8.31 5.05 0.02
C ALA A 222 -6.80 5.30 0.27
N THR A 223 -6.27 4.89 1.41
CA THR A 223 -4.82 5.01 1.72
C THR A 223 -3.98 4.19 0.74
N TYR A 224 -4.35 2.93 0.50
CA TYR A 224 -3.67 2.09 -0.49
C TYR A 224 -3.82 2.62 -1.92
N ALA A 225 -4.96 3.22 -2.23
CA ALA A 225 -5.19 3.86 -3.52
C ALA A 225 -4.24 5.05 -3.77
N ILE A 226 -3.94 5.84 -2.73
CA ILE A 226 -2.99 6.96 -2.82
C ILE A 226 -1.60 6.47 -3.23
N ASP A 227 -1.09 5.42 -2.60
CA ASP A 227 0.20 4.84 -2.92
C ASP A 227 0.23 4.31 -4.35
N ALA A 228 -0.79 3.56 -4.75
CA ALA A 228 -0.90 3.02 -6.12
C ALA A 228 -0.98 4.13 -7.18
N ILE A 229 -1.68 5.22 -6.91
CA ILE A 229 -1.76 6.39 -7.80
C ILE A 229 -0.41 7.11 -7.87
N SER A 230 0.29 7.27 -6.76
CA SER A 230 1.62 7.86 -6.71
C SER A 230 2.62 7.09 -7.58
N ASP A 231 2.61 5.77 -7.49
CA ASP A 231 3.43 4.89 -8.32
C ASP A 231 3.06 5.01 -9.81
N ALA A 232 1.77 5.09 -10.13
CA ALA A 232 1.30 5.29 -11.49
C ALA A 232 1.78 6.63 -12.08
N ILE A 233 1.70 7.71 -11.31
CA ILE A 233 2.21 9.03 -11.72
C ILE A 233 3.72 8.98 -11.97
N SER A 234 4.47 8.28 -11.12
CA SER A 234 5.92 8.10 -11.29
C SER A 234 6.25 7.37 -12.60
N LYS A 235 5.53 6.29 -12.93
CA LYS A 235 5.69 5.55 -14.19
C LYS A 235 5.40 6.43 -15.41
N VAL A 236 4.28 7.16 -15.40
CA VAL A 236 3.91 8.08 -16.49
C VAL A 236 4.96 9.18 -16.66
N SER A 237 5.46 9.74 -15.56
CA SER A 237 6.49 10.79 -15.59
C SER A 237 7.81 10.26 -16.16
N SER A 238 8.21 9.05 -15.81
CA SER A 238 9.38 8.39 -16.36
C SER A 238 9.26 8.19 -17.87
N GLN A 239 8.11 7.68 -18.34
CA GLN A 239 7.88 7.48 -19.77
C GLN A 239 7.87 8.80 -20.55
N ARG A 240 7.24 9.85 -20.00
CA ARG A 240 7.25 11.18 -20.62
C ARG A 240 8.67 11.75 -20.72
N SER A 241 9.49 11.54 -19.69
CA SER A 241 10.89 11.97 -19.71
C SER A 241 11.70 11.25 -20.77
N ALA A 242 11.50 9.93 -20.92
CA ALA A 242 12.17 9.14 -21.95
C ALA A 242 11.76 9.62 -23.38
N LEU A 243 10.47 9.85 -23.62
CA LEU A 243 9.99 10.37 -24.89
C LEU A 243 10.50 11.79 -25.16
N GLY A 244 10.58 12.66 -24.14
CA GLY A 244 11.18 13.99 -24.28
C GLY A 244 12.66 13.94 -24.66
N ALA A 245 13.42 12.99 -24.11
CA ALA A 245 14.81 12.79 -24.51
C ALA A 245 14.93 12.33 -25.98
N VAL A 246 14.04 11.45 -26.43
CA VAL A 246 13.97 11.03 -27.84
C VAL A 246 13.63 12.22 -28.74
N GLN A 247 12.65 13.04 -28.35
CA GLN A 247 12.29 14.25 -29.10
C GLN A 247 13.48 15.19 -29.26
N ASN A 248 14.19 15.50 -28.17
CA ASN A 248 15.41 16.35 -28.26
C ASN A 248 16.48 15.74 -29.18
N ARG A 249 16.67 14.43 -29.13
CA ARG A 249 17.63 13.76 -30.04
C ARG A 249 17.19 13.86 -31.49
N LEU A 250 15.91 13.74 -31.78
CA LEU A 250 15.37 13.90 -33.14
C LEU A 250 15.53 15.33 -33.64
N GLU A 251 15.26 16.36 -32.81
CA GLU A 251 15.46 17.76 -33.15
C GLU A 251 16.93 18.03 -33.52
N HIS A 252 17.89 17.62 -32.68
CA HIS A 252 19.31 17.76 -32.99
C HIS A 252 19.75 16.98 -34.24
N THR A 253 19.11 15.84 -34.50
CA THR A 253 19.41 15.06 -35.72
C THR A 253 18.89 15.76 -36.96
N ILE A 254 17.69 16.37 -36.90
CA ILE A 254 17.13 17.18 -37.99
C ILE A 254 18.06 18.35 -38.31
N ASP A 255 18.47 19.12 -37.28
CA ASP A 255 19.38 20.25 -37.47
C ASP A 255 20.70 19.82 -38.11
N ASN A 256 21.25 18.67 -37.71
CA ASN A 256 22.45 18.12 -38.30
C ASN A 256 22.26 17.67 -39.78
N LEU A 257 21.12 17.03 -40.09
CA LEU A 257 20.79 16.61 -41.40
C LEU A 257 20.55 17.80 -42.36
N ASP A 258 19.93 18.87 -41.86
CA ASP A 258 19.76 20.11 -42.61
C ASP A 258 21.12 20.75 -42.97
N ASN A 259 22.03 20.80 -42.04
CA ASN A 259 23.41 21.25 -42.29
C ASN A 259 24.15 20.36 -43.30
N ILE A 260 24.01 19.04 -43.22
CA ILE A 260 24.57 18.09 -44.18
C ILE A 260 23.98 18.29 -45.54
N SER A 261 22.66 18.46 -45.65
CA SER A 261 21.93 18.70 -46.89
C SER A 261 22.40 20.00 -47.60
N GLU A 262 22.53 21.10 -46.84
CA GLU A 262 23.03 22.38 -47.36
C GLU A 262 24.49 22.26 -47.80
N ASN A 263 25.36 21.63 -47.04
CA ASN A 263 26.74 21.39 -47.42
C ASN A 263 26.87 20.52 -48.68
N THR A 264 26.06 19.49 -48.77
CA THR A 264 26.00 18.59 -49.96
C THR A 264 25.54 19.33 -51.18
N SER A 265 24.45 20.12 -51.08
CA SER A 265 23.92 20.96 -52.14
C SER A 265 24.96 22.00 -52.62
N SER A 266 25.66 22.63 -51.66
CA SER A 266 26.74 23.55 -51.99
C SER A 266 27.91 22.86 -52.70
N ALA A 267 28.26 21.65 -52.27
CA ALA A 267 29.30 20.86 -52.94
C ALA A 267 28.87 20.42 -54.34
N GLU A 268 27.63 19.98 -54.56
CA GLU A 268 27.10 19.67 -55.88
C GLU A 268 27.14 20.89 -56.80
N SER A 269 26.69 22.06 -56.32
CA SER A 269 26.74 23.30 -57.10
C SER A 269 28.16 23.66 -57.54
N ARG A 270 29.16 23.55 -56.66
CA ARG A 270 30.59 23.83 -57.01
C ARG A 270 31.13 22.88 -58.06
N ILE A 271 30.74 21.61 -58.02
CA ILE A 271 31.16 20.63 -59.01
C ILE A 271 30.52 20.96 -60.39
N ARG A 272 29.23 21.20 -60.40
CA ARG A 272 28.47 21.55 -61.61
C ARG A 272 28.95 22.84 -62.22
N ASP A 273 29.05 23.91 -61.47
CA ASP A 273 29.45 25.22 -61.95
C ASP A 273 30.88 25.23 -62.45
N THR A 274 31.78 24.51 -61.76
CA THR A 274 33.19 24.38 -62.18
C THR A 274 33.33 23.62 -63.47
N ASP A 275 32.56 22.54 -63.65
CA ASP A 275 32.62 21.76 -64.90
C ASP A 275 32.02 22.53 -66.06
N MET A 276 30.92 23.26 -65.90
CA MET A 276 30.34 24.10 -66.95
C MET A 276 31.27 25.25 -67.37
N ALA A 277 31.91 25.94 -66.42
CA ALA A 277 32.88 27.00 -66.76
C ALA A 277 34.10 26.44 -67.53
N LYS A 278 34.59 25.29 -67.09
CA LYS A 278 35.72 24.61 -67.73
C LYS A 278 35.35 24.12 -69.11
N GLU A 279 34.14 23.62 -69.32
CA GLU A 279 33.62 23.19 -70.63
C GLU A 279 33.43 24.36 -71.57
N MET A 280 32.93 25.50 -71.11
CA MET A 280 32.83 26.73 -71.94
C MET A 280 34.20 27.21 -72.39
N VAL A 281 35.23 27.16 -71.49
CA VAL A 281 36.58 27.50 -71.89
C VAL A 281 37.15 26.52 -72.92
N ASN A 282 36.94 25.23 -72.75
CA ASN A 282 37.37 24.20 -73.69
C ASN A 282 36.67 24.36 -75.01
N TYR A 283 35.34 24.65 -75.05
CA TYR A 283 34.58 24.93 -76.27
C TYR A 283 35.13 26.16 -77.02
N SER A 284 35.35 27.26 -76.32
CA SER A 284 35.91 28.46 -76.89
C SER A 284 37.33 28.22 -77.46
N LYS A 285 38.18 27.53 -76.75
CA LYS A 285 39.50 27.15 -77.18
C LYS A 285 39.46 26.28 -78.47
N ASN A 286 38.62 25.27 -78.46
CA ASN A 286 38.46 24.38 -79.65
C ASN A 286 37.92 25.12 -80.85
N ASN A 287 36.97 26.04 -80.67
CA ASN A 287 36.47 26.91 -81.79
C ASN A 287 37.57 27.82 -82.31
N ILE A 288 38.38 28.47 -81.47
CA ILE A 288 39.49 29.32 -81.94
C ILE A 288 40.54 28.48 -82.65
N LEU A 289 40.88 27.29 -82.18
CA LEU A 289 41.81 26.37 -82.82
C LEU A 289 41.26 25.90 -84.20
N ALA A 290 40.01 25.61 -84.33
CA ALA A 290 39.35 25.21 -85.55
C ALA A 290 39.39 26.35 -86.60
N GLN A 291 39.06 27.59 -86.17
CA GLN A 291 39.11 28.77 -87.03
C GLN A 291 40.55 29.11 -87.43
N ALA A 292 41.53 29.03 -86.54
CA ALA A 292 42.93 29.24 -86.83
C ALA A 292 43.47 28.17 -87.80
N GLY A 293 43.12 26.91 -87.61
CA GLY A 293 43.47 25.82 -88.55
C GLY A 293 42.90 25.97 -89.89
N GLN A 294 41.61 26.38 -90.04
CA GLN A 294 41.00 26.67 -91.30
C GLN A 294 41.64 27.87 -92.07
N SER A 295 42.02 28.91 -91.28
CA SER A 295 42.69 30.06 -91.88
C SER A 295 44.10 29.72 -92.39
N MET A 296 44.85 28.87 -91.63
CA MET A 296 46.17 28.39 -92.08
C MET A 296 46.08 27.48 -93.29
N LEU A 297 45.03 26.64 -93.41
CA LEU A 297 44.79 25.80 -94.58
C LEU A 297 44.42 26.62 -95.81
N ALA A 298 43.76 27.75 -95.64
CA ALA A 298 43.35 28.65 -96.71
C ALA A 298 44.53 29.51 -97.26
N GLN A 299 45.67 29.61 -96.49
CA GLN A 299 46.84 30.31 -96.93
C GLN A 299 47.97 29.40 -97.47
N ALA A 300 47.79 28.11 -97.44
CA ALA A 300 48.68 27.12 -98.01
C ALA A 300 48.19 26.68 -99.40
#